data_5b0f7610c23015021a937aec8b72c094
#
_entry.id   5b0f7610c23015021a937aec8b72c094
#
_cell.length_a   1.000
_cell.length_b   1.000
_cell.length_c   1.000
_cell.angle_alpha   90.00
_cell.angle_beta   90.00
_cell.angle_gamma   90.00
#
_symmetry.space_group_name_H-M   'P 1'
#
loop_
_entity.id
_entity.type
_entity.pdbx_description
1 polymer ?
#
loop_
_entity_poly.entity_id
_entity_poly.type
_entity_poly.pdbx_seq_one_letter_code
_entity_poly.pdbx_strand_id
1 'polypeptide(L)'
;MKKRLLILGMIFTMAVSSAGCGSSSSDNAGKTDQTKQTADVQDSQKDTSSSDKSDDKNDTSYKSADEITMDDLMSHDETPAEDFEFNDSTDNIIIEKYVGKDPIVVIPDEIDGKKVVGFSFMNDKNIVAVRIGDNITEIDRHAFGNAENLKYIVSGKSVKSIDGGNFFGTNLKELILNDGLEKIGEDRFTNFVAPPQNNRGMDLKIPESVTELYVSDFNLIGKPGSYAEQYANEHADSRVTFTAE
;
A
#
# COMPACT_ATOMS: atom_id res chain seq x y z
N MET A 1 -10.36 -29.74 -0.50
CA MET A 1 -10.20 -29.77 -1.97
C MET A 1 -9.69 -28.41 -2.41
N LYS A 2 -8.40 -28.33 -2.78
CA LYS A 2 -7.73 -27.06 -3.14
C LYS A 2 -8.30 -26.56 -4.47
N LYS A 3 -8.97 -25.41 -4.49
CA LYS A 3 -9.39 -24.74 -5.73
C LYS A 3 -8.20 -23.94 -6.24
N ARG A 4 -7.41 -24.53 -7.13
CA ARG A 4 -6.42 -23.79 -7.94
C ARG A 4 -7.15 -23.12 -9.07
N LEU A 5 -7.17 -21.80 -9.10
CA LEU A 5 -7.67 -21.01 -10.22
C LEU A 5 -6.54 -20.86 -11.24
N LEU A 6 -6.59 -21.68 -12.31
CA LEU A 6 -5.70 -21.52 -13.46
C LEU A 6 -6.20 -20.33 -14.29
N ILE A 7 -5.51 -19.21 -14.22
CA ILE A 7 -5.74 -18.08 -15.12
C ILE A 7 -4.99 -18.35 -16.42
N LEU A 8 -5.75 -18.72 -17.44
CA LEU A 8 -5.26 -18.94 -18.80
C LEU A 8 -4.93 -17.56 -19.43
N GLY A 9 -3.66 -17.29 -19.66
CA GLY A 9 -3.19 -16.03 -20.23
C GLY A 9 -3.73 -15.82 -21.65
N MET A 10 -4.56 -14.78 -21.84
CA MET A 10 -4.92 -14.27 -23.15
C MET A 10 -3.84 -13.30 -23.63
N ILE A 11 -3.05 -13.75 -24.59
CA ILE A 11 -2.12 -12.89 -25.32
C ILE A 11 -2.95 -11.99 -26.25
N PHE A 12 -3.02 -10.71 -25.94
CA PHE A 12 -3.64 -9.71 -26.81
C PHE A 12 -2.54 -9.13 -27.73
N THR A 13 -2.53 -9.59 -28.98
CA THR A 13 -1.71 -8.99 -30.04
C THR A 13 -2.40 -7.72 -30.54
N MET A 14 -1.85 -6.55 -30.19
CA MET A 14 -2.26 -5.28 -30.83
C MET A 14 -1.59 -5.14 -32.18
N ALA A 15 -2.39 -5.18 -33.22
CA ALA A 15 -2.02 -4.76 -34.57
C ALA A 15 -2.08 -3.22 -34.65
N VAL A 16 -0.96 -2.60 -34.96
CA VAL A 16 -0.85 -1.17 -35.25
C VAL A 16 -1.24 -0.96 -36.71
N SER A 17 -2.31 -0.18 -36.98
CA SER A 17 -2.54 0.38 -38.30
C SER A 17 -2.56 1.91 -38.22
N SER A 18 -1.61 2.49 -38.92
CA SER A 18 -1.42 3.92 -39.16
C SER A 18 -2.24 4.36 -40.37
N ALA A 19 -2.94 5.48 -40.31
CA ALA A 19 -3.29 6.47 -41.36
C ALA A 19 -4.39 7.38 -40.81
N GLY A 20 -4.40 8.66 -40.89
CA GLY A 20 -3.84 9.62 -41.74
C GLY A 20 -4.67 10.91 -41.57
N CYS A 21 -4.08 12.06 -41.76
CA CYS A 21 -4.54 13.43 -41.65
C CYS A 21 -5.96 13.76 -42.17
N GLY A 22 -6.57 14.82 -41.54
CA GLY A 22 -7.67 15.57 -42.14
C GLY A 22 -8.21 16.64 -41.22
N SER A 23 -7.74 17.87 -41.45
CA SER A 23 -8.21 19.13 -40.84
C SER A 23 -9.54 19.56 -41.45
N SER A 24 -10.45 20.13 -40.66
CA SER A 24 -11.11 21.42 -41.00
C SER A 24 -12.09 21.87 -39.91
N SER A 25 -12.04 23.14 -39.70
CA SER A 25 -12.81 24.05 -38.86
C SER A 25 -14.30 24.18 -39.30
N SER A 26 -15.18 24.48 -38.34
CA SER A 26 -15.98 25.72 -38.36
C SER A 26 -17.11 25.71 -37.33
N ASP A 27 -17.22 26.85 -36.70
CA ASP A 27 -18.24 27.46 -35.89
C ASP A 27 -19.72 27.05 -36.08
N ASN A 28 -20.53 27.00 -35.05
CA ASN A 28 -21.55 28.02 -34.83
C ASN A 28 -22.37 27.85 -33.54
N ALA A 29 -22.79 28.99 -33.04
CA ALA A 29 -23.55 29.22 -31.82
C ALA A 29 -25.05 28.99 -31.93
N GLY A 30 -25.74 28.86 -30.77
CA GLY A 30 -27.20 29.06 -30.67
C GLY A 30 -27.84 28.31 -29.50
N LYS A 31 -27.97 28.93 -28.37
CA LYS A 31 -29.10 29.53 -27.63
C LYS A 31 -30.32 28.63 -27.32
N THR A 32 -30.58 28.60 -26.00
CA THR A 32 -31.86 28.64 -25.27
C THR A 32 -32.91 27.55 -25.54
N ASP A 33 -33.47 26.88 -24.50
CA ASP A 33 -34.55 27.39 -23.66
C ASP A 33 -34.89 26.48 -22.47
N GLN A 34 -35.46 27.09 -21.44
CA GLN A 34 -35.95 26.51 -20.20
C GLN A 34 -37.25 25.71 -20.43
N THR A 35 -37.51 24.69 -19.63
CA THR A 35 -38.80 24.60 -18.93
C THR A 35 -38.75 23.66 -17.71
N LYS A 36 -39.22 24.19 -16.59
CA LYS A 36 -39.62 23.51 -15.34
C LYS A 36 -40.78 22.55 -15.56
N GLN A 37 -40.81 21.45 -14.83
CA GLN A 37 -42.05 21.10 -14.08
C GLN A 37 -41.76 20.09 -12.96
N THR A 38 -42.25 20.45 -11.82
CA THR A 38 -42.39 19.75 -10.54
C THR A 38 -43.63 18.84 -10.55
N ALA A 39 -43.60 17.74 -9.78
CA ALA A 39 -44.63 17.15 -8.93
C ALA A 39 -44.21 15.71 -8.60
N ASP A 40 -43.92 15.35 -7.43
CA ASP A 40 -44.65 15.07 -6.20
C ASP A 40 -45.41 13.71 -6.18
N VAL A 41 -45.18 12.99 -5.06
CA VAL A 41 -46.07 12.15 -4.28
C VAL A 41 -45.89 10.61 -4.29
N GLN A 42 -45.46 10.16 -3.07
CA GLN A 42 -45.92 9.04 -2.21
C GLN A 42 -45.58 7.58 -2.55
N ASP A 43 -44.79 7.03 -1.63
CA ASP A 43 -45.15 6.05 -0.56
C ASP A 43 -45.71 4.69 -0.99
N SER A 44 -44.95 3.65 -0.69
CA SER A 44 -45.48 2.40 -0.11
C SER A 44 -44.35 1.48 0.36
N GLN A 45 -44.24 1.34 1.67
CA GLN A 45 -43.60 0.23 2.36
C GLN A 45 -44.18 -1.12 1.92
N LYS A 46 -43.28 -2.10 1.74
CA LYS A 46 -43.62 -3.49 2.06
C LYS A 46 -42.36 -4.27 2.45
N ASP A 47 -42.30 -4.57 3.73
CA ASP A 47 -41.46 -5.59 4.35
C ASP A 47 -41.61 -6.95 3.64
N THR A 48 -40.49 -7.59 3.38
CA THR A 48 -40.41 -9.05 3.44
C THR A 48 -39.04 -9.46 3.92
N SER A 49 -39.00 -9.82 5.18
CA SER A 49 -37.93 -10.59 5.81
C SER A 49 -37.80 -11.95 5.14
N SER A 50 -36.62 -12.27 4.70
CA SER A 50 -36.20 -13.65 4.50
C SER A 50 -34.84 -13.81 5.15
N SER A 51 -34.89 -14.42 6.32
CA SER A 51 -33.74 -14.88 7.07
C SER A 51 -33.15 -16.11 6.36
N ASP A 52 -32.02 -15.97 5.72
CA ASP A 52 -31.15 -17.11 5.44
C ASP A 52 -30.04 -17.12 6.48
N LYS A 53 -30.19 -17.98 7.47
CA LYS A 53 -29.12 -18.35 8.40
C LYS A 53 -28.23 -19.34 7.68
N SER A 54 -27.12 -18.89 7.13
CA SER A 54 -25.96 -19.74 6.93
C SER A 54 -25.16 -19.73 8.23
N ASP A 55 -25.14 -20.88 8.91
CA ASP A 55 -24.27 -21.16 10.05
C ASP A 55 -22.80 -21.14 9.59
N ASP A 56 -22.17 -19.98 9.57
CA ASP A 56 -20.72 -19.85 9.47
C ASP A 56 -20.17 -19.74 10.91
N LYS A 57 -19.85 -20.91 11.47
CA LYS A 57 -19.17 -21.02 12.75
C LYS A 57 -17.68 -20.78 12.56
N ASN A 58 -17.27 -19.55 12.35
CA ASN A 58 -15.96 -19.02 12.71
C ASN A 58 -16.03 -17.51 12.84
N ASP A 59 -16.69 -17.05 13.89
CA ASP A 59 -16.65 -15.63 14.28
C ASP A 59 -15.32 -15.36 14.98
N THR A 60 -14.26 -15.23 14.20
CA THR A 60 -13.02 -14.59 14.66
C THR A 60 -13.30 -13.10 14.65
N SER A 61 -13.69 -12.55 15.81
CA SER A 61 -13.86 -11.11 15.99
C SER A 61 -12.48 -10.45 15.94
N TYR A 62 -12.11 -9.93 14.78
CA TYR A 62 -10.89 -9.11 14.63
C TYR A 62 -11.04 -7.79 15.39
N LYS A 63 -9.92 -7.24 15.89
CA LYS A 63 -9.87 -5.90 16.46
C LYS A 63 -10.29 -4.86 15.41
N SER A 64 -10.94 -3.80 15.85
CA SER A 64 -11.18 -2.66 14.96
C SER A 64 -9.85 -1.97 14.58
N ALA A 65 -9.83 -1.29 13.44
CA ALA A 65 -8.63 -0.60 12.95
C ALA A 65 -8.02 0.37 13.98
N ASP A 66 -8.82 0.95 14.86
CA ASP A 66 -8.35 1.93 15.86
C ASP A 66 -7.78 1.27 17.13
N GLU A 67 -8.06 0.00 17.36
CA GLU A 67 -7.58 -0.78 18.49
C GLU A 67 -6.27 -1.53 18.18
N ILE A 68 -5.90 -1.64 16.89
CA ILE A 68 -4.66 -2.31 16.49
C ILE A 68 -3.45 -1.44 16.82
N THR A 69 -2.44 -2.09 17.40
CA THR A 69 -1.18 -1.50 17.84
C THR A 69 0.02 -2.18 17.15
N MET A 70 1.21 -1.59 17.30
CA MET A 70 2.46 -2.23 16.87
C MET A 70 2.71 -3.54 17.61
N ASP A 71 2.39 -3.63 18.89
CA ASP A 71 2.56 -4.86 19.70
C ASP A 71 1.69 -6.01 19.17
N ASP A 72 0.48 -5.70 18.69
CA ASP A 72 -0.38 -6.70 18.04
C ASP A 72 0.30 -7.26 16.79
N LEU A 73 0.88 -6.38 15.95
CA LEU A 73 1.62 -6.80 14.77
C LEU A 73 2.84 -7.66 15.11
N MET A 74 3.60 -7.27 16.14
CA MET A 74 4.82 -7.99 16.55
C MET A 74 4.54 -9.39 17.09
N SER A 75 3.38 -9.60 17.69
CA SER A 75 2.95 -10.88 18.27
C SER A 75 2.06 -11.73 17.35
N HIS A 76 1.72 -11.20 16.15
CA HIS A 76 0.84 -11.89 15.23
C HIS A 76 1.52 -13.06 14.52
N ASP A 77 0.79 -14.15 14.30
CA ASP A 77 1.24 -15.30 13.51
C ASP A 77 1.33 -14.96 12.02
N GLU A 78 2.03 -15.80 11.24
CA GLU A 78 2.08 -15.66 9.79
C GLU A 78 0.69 -15.81 9.17
N THR A 79 0.39 -14.97 8.19
CA THR A 79 -0.87 -15.01 7.46
C THR A 79 -0.93 -16.25 6.59
N PRO A 80 -2.03 -17.05 6.65
CA PRO A 80 -2.17 -18.27 5.86
C PRO A 80 -2.10 -18.00 4.35
N ALA A 81 -1.52 -18.95 3.59
CA ALA A 81 -1.36 -18.84 2.14
C ALA A 81 -2.69 -18.68 1.38
N GLU A 82 -3.78 -19.24 1.90
CA GLU A 82 -5.13 -19.11 1.32
C GLU A 82 -5.69 -17.68 1.37
N ASP A 83 -5.12 -16.82 2.21
CA ASP A 83 -5.50 -15.41 2.32
C ASP A 83 -4.78 -14.51 1.29
N PHE A 84 -3.99 -15.12 0.39
CA PHE A 84 -3.33 -14.39 -0.69
C PHE A 84 -3.71 -14.91 -2.08
N GLU A 85 -3.88 -13.99 -3.02
CA GLU A 85 -3.74 -14.27 -4.45
C GLU A 85 -2.28 -14.01 -4.83
N PHE A 86 -1.61 -14.97 -5.46
CA PHE A 86 -0.20 -14.85 -5.80
C PHE A 86 0.14 -15.54 -7.12
N ASN A 87 1.23 -15.09 -7.74
CA ASN A 87 1.80 -15.68 -8.93
C ASN A 87 2.88 -16.70 -8.54
N ASP A 88 2.71 -17.94 -8.94
CA ASP A 88 3.62 -19.06 -8.70
C ASP A 88 4.23 -19.64 -9.99
N SER A 89 4.15 -18.89 -11.10
CA SER A 89 4.62 -19.34 -12.41
C SER A 89 6.15 -19.47 -12.52
N THR A 90 6.88 -18.98 -11.51
CA THR A 90 8.33 -19.05 -11.40
C THR A 90 8.74 -19.87 -10.17
N ASP A 91 10.05 -19.93 -9.90
CA ASP A 91 10.60 -20.57 -8.69
C ASP A 91 10.33 -19.77 -7.41
N ASN A 92 9.85 -18.53 -7.54
CA ASN A 92 9.51 -17.64 -6.44
C ASN A 92 8.04 -17.24 -6.50
N ILE A 93 7.53 -16.71 -5.37
CA ILE A 93 6.18 -16.18 -5.23
C ILE A 93 6.22 -14.65 -5.23
N ILE A 94 5.29 -14.04 -5.98
CA ILE A 94 4.92 -12.64 -5.84
C ILE A 94 3.45 -12.60 -5.41
N ILE A 95 3.19 -12.01 -4.25
CA ILE A 95 1.82 -11.79 -3.76
C ILE A 95 1.23 -10.61 -4.53
N GLU A 96 0.13 -10.88 -5.25
CA GLU A 96 -0.55 -9.88 -6.07
C GLU A 96 -1.67 -9.17 -5.30
N LYS A 97 -2.24 -9.85 -4.27
CA LYS A 97 -3.36 -9.32 -3.51
C LYS A 97 -3.56 -10.04 -2.19
N TYR A 98 -4.00 -9.30 -1.18
CA TYR A 98 -4.55 -9.86 0.05
C TYR A 98 -6.07 -10.05 -0.10
N VAL A 99 -6.59 -11.23 0.28
CA VAL A 99 -8.01 -11.58 0.21
C VAL A 99 -8.57 -12.05 1.55
N GLY A 100 -7.74 -12.05 2.58
CA GLY A 100 -8.14 -12.36 3.95
C GLY A 100 -9.00 -11.26 4.57
N LYS A 101 -9.41 -11.50 5.81
CA LYS A 101 -10.25 -10.56 6.58
C LYS A 101 -9.52 -9.95 7.77
N ASP A 102 -8.39 -10.55 8.17
CA ASP A 102 -7.61 -10.04 9.28
C ASP A 102 -6.96 -8.69 8.89
N PRO A 103 -7.14 -7.62 9.66
CA PRO A 103 -6.49 -6.35 9.37
C PRO A 103 -4.97 -6.34 9.66
N ILE A 104 -4.42 -7.42 10.25
CA ILE A 104 -3.00 -7.61 10.47
C ILE A 104 -2.47 -8.67 9.50
N VAL A 105 -1.49 -8.29 8.69
CA VAL A 105 -0.88 -9.17 7.69
C VAL A 105 0.58 -9.39 8.01
N VAL A 106 0.95 -10.66 8.17
CA VAL A 106 2.35 -11.10 8.28
C VAL A 106 2.70 -11.89 7.03
N ILE A 107 3.48 -11.29 6.14
CA ILE A 107 3.88 -11.91 4.89
C ILE A 107 4.84 -13.07 5.21
N PRO A 108 4.49 -14.32 4.84
CA PRO A 108 5.35 -15.47 5.11
C PRO A 108 6.62 -15.43 4.24
N ASP A 109 7.67 -16.05 4.72
CA ASP A 109 8.91 -16.19 3.96
C ASP A 109 8.75 -17.13 2.77
N GLU A 110 7.90 -18.16 2.90
CA GLU A 110 7.67 -19.17 1.87
C GLU A 110 6.17 -19.56 1.79
N ILE A 111 5.71 -19.84 0.59
CA ILE A 111 4.41 -20.44 0.31
C ILE A 111 4.64 -21.68 -0.56
N ASP A 112 4.13 -22.85 -0.12
CA ASP A 112 4.28 -24.13 -0.81
C ASP A 112 5.76 -24.48 -1.13
N GLY A 113 6.72 -24.06 -0.27
CA GLY A 113 8.16 -24.30 -0.42
C GLY A 113 8.87 -23.38 -1.44
N LYS A 114 8.18 -22.38 -1.94
CA LYS A 114 8.76 -21.32 -2.80
C LYS A 114 8.88 -20.03 -2.00
N LYS A 115 10.00 -19.30 -2.19
CA LYS A 115 10.26 -18.03 -1.51
C LYS A 115 9.29 -16.94 -1.96
N VAL A 116 8.76 -16.18 -1.01
CA VAL A 116 8.02 -14.95 -1.28
C VAL A 116 9.04 -13.81 -1.43
N VAL A 117 9.13 -13.24 -2.63
CA VAL A 117 10.15 -12.22 -2.96
C VAL A 117 9.57 -10.86 -3.28
N GLY A 118 8.24 -10.74 -3.35
CA GLY A 118 7.58 -9.47 -3.64
C GLY A 118 6.08 -9.52 -3.29
N PHE A 119 5.48 -8.33 -3.18
CA PHE A 119 4.05 -8.19 -2.90
C PHE A 119 3.50 -6.86 -3.40
N SER A 120 2.16 -6.79 -3.52
CA SER A 120 1.42 -5.55 -3.72
C SER A 120 0.13 -5.55 -2.92
N PHE A 121 -0.03 -4.54 -2.08
CA PHE A 121 -1.27 -4.26 -1.33
C PHE A 121 -1.86 -2.90 -1.72
N MET A 122 -1.57 -2.48 -2.95
CA MET A 122 -2.09 -1.23 -3.50
C MET A 122 -3.62 -1.20 -3.49
N ASN A 123 -4.19 -0.10 -3.00
CA ASN A 123 -5.64 0.11 -2.85
C ASN A 123 -6.33 -0.84 -1.85
N ASP A 124 -5.60 -1.58 -1.03
CA ASP A 124 -6.21 -2.40 0.02
C ASP A 124 -6.82 -1.49 1.11
N LYS A 125 -8.07 -1.78 1.47
CA LYS A 125 -8.83 -1.00 2.45
C LYS A 125 -8.97 -1.72 3.80
N ASN A 126 -8.55 -2.97 3.89
CA ASN A 126 -8.72 -3.78 5.10
C ASN A 126 -7.45 -3.79 5.96
N ILE A 127 -6.29 -3.72 5.32
CA ILE A 127 -5.00 -3.85 5.99
C ILE A 127 -4.72 -2.62 6.86
N VAL A 128 -4.40 -2.87 8.13
CA VAL A 128 -4.02 -1.86 9.13
C VAL A 128 -2.55 -1.98 9.52
N ALA A 129 -2.03 -3.21 9.56
CA ALA A 129 -0.66 -3.47 9.98
C ALA A 129 -0.01 -4.56 9.10
N VAL A 130 1.26 -4.38 8.73
CA VAL A 130 2.00 -5.32 7.89
C VAL A 130 3.38 -5.60 8.47
N ARG A 131 3.73 -6.88 8.63
CA ARG A 131 5.11 -7.34 8.80
C ARG A 131 5.57 -8.03 7.51
N ILE A 132 6.68 -7.55 6.97
CA ILE A 132 7.23 -7.99 5.70
C ILE A 132 8.14 -9.19 5.92
N GLY A 133 8.01 -10.23 5.08
CA GLY A 133 8.80 -11.45 5.14
C GLY A 133 10.30 -11.21 4.86
N ASP A 134 11.14 -12.07 5.43
CA ASP A 134 12.60 -11.90 5.42
C ASP A 134 13.27 -12.21 4.06
N ASN A 135 12.57 -12.80 3.09
CA ASN A 135 13.08 -13.04 1.73
C ASN A 135 12.85 -11.86 0.76
N ILE A 136 12.13 -10.83 1.18
CA ILE A 136 11.87 -9.63 0.39
C ILE A 136 13.06 -8.68 0.54
N THR A 137 13.67 -8.31 -0.59
CA THR A 137 14.85 -7.45 -0.60
C THR A 137 14.55 -6.01 -1.01
N GLU A 138 13.42 -5.79 -1.66
CA GLU A 138 13.00 -4.49 -2.17
C GLU A 138 11.49 -4.31 -1.98
N ILE A 139 11.07 -3.13 -1.56
CA ILE A 139 9.66 -2.73 -1.51
C ILE A 139 9.42 -1.82 -2.71
N ASP A 140 8.78 -2.39 -3.73
CA ASP A 140 8.53 -1.74 -5.00
C ASP A 140 7.64 -0.50 -4.86
N ARG A 141 7.73 0.38 -5.84
CA ARG A 141 6.90 1.58 -5.95
C ARG A 141 5.42 1.21 -5.85
N HIS A 142 4.69 1.96 -5.02
CA HIS A 142 3.25 1.80 -4.80
C HIS A 142 2.82 0.48 -4.13
N ALA A 143 3.74 -0.32 -3.58
CA ALA A 143 3.36 -1.57 -2.90
C ALA A 143 2.26 -1.37 -1.85
N PHE A 144 2.20 -0.21 -1.20
CA PHE A 144 1.15 0.19 -0.24
C PHE A 144 0.30 1.37 -0.72
N GLY A 145 0.45 1.82 -1.97
CA GLY A 145 -0.25 3.01 -2.47
C GLY A 145 -1.76 2.95 -2.25
N ASN A 146 -2.35 4.01 -1.66
CA ASN A 146 -3.77 4.11 -1.32
C ASN A 146 -4.31 3.01 -0.37
N ALA A 147 -3.46 2.36 0.40
CA ALA A 147 -3.89 1.52 1.53
C ALA A 147 -4.29 2.44 2.71
N GLU A 148 -5.48 3.02 2.65
CA GLU A 148 -5.91 4.15 3.48
C GLU A 148 -5.96 3.85 4.99
N ASN A 149 -6.12 2.58 5.37
CA ASN A 149 -6.18 2.17 6.77
C ASN A 149 -4.82 1.72 7.33
N LEU A 150 -3.78 1.63 6.49
CA LEU A 150 -2.45 1.17 6.90
C LEU A 150 -1.80 2.14 7.87
N LYS A 151 -1.45 1.65 9.06
CA LYS A 151 -0.89 2.43 10.18
C LYS A 151 0.50 1.97 10.61
N TYR A 152 0.77 0.66 10.51
CA TYR A 152 1.96 0.04 11.09
C TYR A 152 2.66 -0.85 10.07
N ILE A 153 3.97 -0.68 9.94
CA ILE A 153 4.80 -1.52 9.07
C ILE A 153 6.08 -1.90 9.81
N VAL A 154 6.44 -3.18 9.71
CA VAL A 154 7.76 -3.70 10.10
C VAL A 154 8.42 -4.29 8.86
N SER A 155 9.60 -3.78 8.49
CA SER A 155 10.34 -4.31 7.36
C SER A 155 10.97 -5.67 7.67
N GLY A 156 11.05 -6.54 6.64
CA GLY A 156 11.80 -7.80 6.71
C GLY A 156 13.32 -7.54 6.84
N LYS A 157 14.05 -8.52 7.37
CA LYS A 157 15.50 -8.37 7.65
C LYS A 157 16.36 -8.17 6.41
N SER A 158 15.89 -8.65 5.25
CA SER A 158 16.64 -8.57 3.99
C SER A 158 16.31 -7.35 3.13
N VAL A 159 15.35 -6.52 3.56
CA VAL A 159 14.97 -5.32 2.78
C VAL A 159 16.17 -4.37 2.69
N LYS A 160 16.59 -4.06 1.46
CA LYS A 160 17.71 -3.18 1.13
C LYS A 160 17.25 -1.82 0.62
N SER A 161 16.09 -1.79 -0.04
CA SER A 161 15.53 -0.56 -0.58
C SER A 161 14.02 -0.48 -0.39
N ILE A 162 13.55 0.74 -0.22
CA ILE A 162 12.12 1.09 -0.21
C ILE A 162 11.94 2.20 -1.22
N ASP A 163 11.23 1.91 -2.31
CA ASP A 163 11.00 2.87 -3.39
C ASP A 163 10.06 4.00 -2.98
N GLY A 164 10.15 5.11 -3.68
CA GLY A 164 9.29 6.27 -3.49
C GLY A 164 7.83 5.99 -3.84
N GLY A 165 6.93 6.80 -3.27
CA GLY A 165 5.48 6.69 -3.53
C GLY A 165 4.75 5.57 -2.79
N ASN A 166 5.45 4.75 -2.02
CA ASN A 166 4.88 3.62 -1.30
C ASN A 166 3.79 4.01 -0.30
N PHE A 167 3.92 5.18 0.34
CA PHE A 167 3.00 5.58 1.41
C PHE A 167 2.00 6.65 0.98
N PHE A 168 1.92 6.93 -0.32
CA PHE A 168 0.91 7.85 -0.83
C PHE A 168 -0.50 7.31 -0.54
N GLY A 169 -1.33 8.11 0.13
CA GLY A 169 -2.71 7.75 0.46
C GLY A 169 -2.83 6.74 1.61
N THR A 170 -1.79 6.50 2.40
CA THR A 170 -1.85 5.69 3.63
C THR A 170 -2.08 6.57 4.86
N ASN A 171 -2.35 5.94 6.00
CA ASN A 171 -2.48 6.59 7.32
C ASN A 171 -1.33 6.17 8.26
N LEU A 172 -0.13 5.98 7.69
CA LEU A 172 1.02 5.43 8.40
C LEU A 172 1.34 6.24 9.67
N LYS A 173 1.48 5.54 10.79
CA LYS A 173 1.83 6.10 12.09
C LYS A 173 3.24 5.71 12.52
N GLU A 174 3.65 4.49 12.19
CA GLU A 174 4.93 3.95 12.60
C GLU A 174 5.48 3.00 11.54
N LEU A 175 6.78 3.14 11.26
CA LEU A 175 7.54 2.31 10.35
C LEU A 175 8.83 1.87 11.03
N ILE A 176 8.97 0.58 11.29
CA ILE A 176 10.20 -0.03 11.81
C ILE A 176 11.03 -0.54 10.64
N LEU A 177 12.24 -0.01 10.51
CA LEU A 177 13.21 -0.36 9.48
C LEU A 177 14.26 -1.32 10.04
N ASN A 178 14.73 -2.24 9.22
CA ASN A 178 15.79 -3.17 9.58
C ASN A 178 17.19 -2.52 9.49
N ASP A 179 18.14 -3.01 10.28
CA ASP A 179 19.52 -2.50 10.34
C ASP A 179 20.34 -2.71 9.05
N GLY A 180 19.81 -3.44 8.08
CA GLY A 180 20.49 -3.68 6.81
C GLY A 180 19.97 -2.83 5.64
N LEU A 181 19.01 -1.93 5.88
CA LEU A 181 18.44 -1.06 4.86
C LEU A 181 19.49 -0.06 4.35
N GLU A 182 19.57 0.11 3.04
CA GLU A 182 20.60 0.95 2.39
C GLU A 182 20.00 2.20 1.74
N LYS A 183 18.73 2.11 1.26
CA LYS A 183 18.10 3.17 0.47
C LYS A 183 16.64 3.39 0.84
N ILE A 184 16.23 4.66 0.96
CA ILE A 184 14.83 5.06 1.12
C ILE A 184 14.47 6.12 0.07
N GLY A 185 13.47 5.81 -0.76
CA GLY A 185 13.01 6.66 -1.85
C GLY A 185 13.82 6.46 -3.13
N GLU A 186 13.40 7.11 -4.18
CA GLU A 186 14.11 7.26 -5.44
C GLU A 186 14.42 8.72 -5.67
N ASP A 187 15.11 9.03 -6.74
CA ASP A 187 15.58 10.36 -7.08
C ASP A 187 14.47 11.45 -6.98
N ARG A 188 14.84 12.70 -7.20
CA ARG A 188 14.08 13.94 -6.99
C ARG A 188 12.63 14.01 -7.54
N PHE A 189 12.12 12.97 -8.18
CA PHE A 189 10.75 12.95 -8.74
C PHE A 189 9.75 12.13 -7.91
N THR A 190 10.22 11.31 -6.98
CA THR A 190 9.38 10.43 -6.16
C THR A 190 9.83 10.45 -4.70
N ASN A 191 9.61 11.58 -4.05
CA ASN A 191 9.91 11.67 -2.63
C ASN A 191 9.07 10.67 -1.85
N PHE A 192 9.72 9.99 -0.93
CA PHE A 192 9.08 9.29 0.16
C PHE A 192 8.40 10.36 1.02
N VAL A 193 7.13 10.59 0.80
CA VAL A 193 6.38 11.66 1.46
C VAL A 193 5.70 11.07 2.68
N ALA A 194 5.87 11.73 3.83
CA ALA A 194 5.10 11.39 5.01
C ALA A 194 3.60 11.36 4.72
N PRO A 195 2.86 10.42 5.33
CA PRO A 195 1.43 10.29 5.13
C PRO A 195 0.67 11.56 5.52
N PRO A 196 -0.64 11.62 5.19
CA PRO A 196 -1.37 12.84 4.87
C PRO A 196 -1.24 13.94 5.91
N GLN A 197 -1.53 15.14 5.46
CA GLN A 197 -1.38 16.51 6.01
C GLN A 197 -1.39 16.69 7.55
N ASN A 198 -1.85 15.71 8.31
CA ASN A 198 -1.92 15.75 9.78
C ASN A 198 -0.69 15.14 10.48
N ASN A 199 0.19 14.43 9.76
CA ASN A 199 1.38 13.76 10.29
C ASN A 199 2.70 14.39 9.79
N ARG A 200 2.70 15.70 9.55
CA ARG A 200 3.92 16.42 9.23
C ARG A 200 4.93 16.27 10.36
N GLY A 201 6.15 15.87 10.01
CA GLY A 201 7.20 15.64 10.98
C GLY A 201 7.08 14.30 11.71
N MET A 202 6.49 13.28 11.05
CA MET A 202 6.52 11.91 11.58
C MET A 202 7.96 11.50 11.88
N ASP A 203 8.15 10.91 13.03
CA ASP A 203 9.44 10.36 13.44
C ASP A 203 9.77 9.13 12.59
N LEU A 204 10.98 9.11 12.01
CA LEU A 204 11.49 7.99 11.25
C LEU A 204 12.90 7.65 11.73
N LYS A 205 13.01 6.53 12.42
CA LYS A 205 14.31 6.02 12.85
C LYS A 205 15.06 5.46 11.65
N ILE A 206 16.22 6.07 11.35
CA ILE A 206 17.07 5.72 10.22
C ILE A 206 18.23 4.84 10.66
N PRO A 207 18.31 3.60 10.16
CA PRO A 207 19.47 2.73 10.40
C PRO A 207 20.78 3.34 9.89
N GLU A 208 21.89 3.05 10.61
CA GLU A 208 23.23 3.54 10.20
C GLU A 208 23.69 3.02 8.82
N SER A 209 23.11 1.92 8.35
CA SER A 209 23.38 1.34 7.04
C SER A 209 22.83 2.17 5.87
N VAL A 210 21.90 3.09 6.13
CA VAL A 210 21.30 3.92 5.08
C VAL A 210 22.32 4.93 4.56
N THR A 211 22.53 4.90 3.24
CA THR A 211 23.45 5.78 2.51
C THR A 211 22.78 6.59 1.41
N GLU A 212 21.49 6.32 1.13
CA GLU A 212 20.69 7.05 0.18
C GLU A 212 19.31 7.39 0.78
N LEU A 213 19.00 8.69 0.86
CA LEU A 213 17.69 9.19 1.33
C LEU A 213 17.10 10.16 0.32
N TYR A 214 15.79 10.01 0.04
CA TYR A 214 14.99 10.93 -0.74
C TYR A 214 13.65 11.12 -0.02
N VAL A 215 13.67 11.85 1.08
CA VAL A 215 12.52 12.01 1.98
C VAL A 215 12.17 13.49 2.19
N SER A 216 10.91 13.77 2.52
CA SER A 216 10.42 15.09 2.90
C SER A 216 9.36 14.98 3.99
N ASP A 217 9.25 16.03 4.81
CA ASP A 217 8.25 16.11 5.89
C ASP A 217 8.46 15.09 7.05
N PHE A 218 9.70 14.65 7.30
CA PHE A 218 10.05 13.72 8.38
C PHE A 218 10.94 14.36 9.44
N ASN A 219 10.82 13.89 10.69
CA ASN A 219 11.87 14.02 11.69
C ASN A 219 12.70 12.73 11.68
N LEU A 220 13.94 12.82 11.21
CA LEU A 220 14.85 11.69 11.14
C LEU A 220 15.48 11.49 12.53
N ILE A 221 15.40 10.28 13.06
CA ILE A 221 16.01 9.89 14.31
C ILE A 221 17.20 9.00 14.01
N GLY A 222 18.37 9.29 14.58
CA GLY A 222 19.57 8.48 14.35
C GLY A 222 20.76 8.93 15.17
N LYS A 223 21.91 8.30 14.93
CA LYS A 223 23.13 8.63 15.63
C LYS A 223 23.74 9.95 15.13
N PRO A 224 24.33 10.76 16.03
CA PRO A 224 25.12 11.92 15.63
C PRO A 224 26.26 11.51 14.68
N GLY A 225 26.43 12.28 13.61
CA GLY A 225 27.41 12.01 12.54
C GLY A 225 26.94 11.03 11.48
N SER A 226 25.71 10.50 11.59
CA SER A 226 25.13 9.59 10.58
C SER A 226 24.76 10.32 9.29
N TYR A 227 24.51 9.54 8.23
CA TYR A 227 23.99 10.06 6.96
C TYR A 227 22.64 10.76 7.14
N ALA A 228 21.79 10.30 8.07
CA ALA A 228 20.51 10.92 8.38
C ALA A 228 20.67 12.37 8.88
N GLU A 229 21.65 12.63 9.75
CA GLU A 229 21.96 14.00 10.21
C GLU A 229 22.47 14.89 9.08
N GLN A 230 23.41 14.38 8.26
CA GLN A 230 23.90 15.10 7.11
C GLN A 230 22.78 15.45 6.15
N TYR A 231 21.93 14.47 5.81
CA TYR A 231 20.79 14.66 4.90
C TYR A 231 19.82 15.74 5.42
N ALA A 232 19.46 15.71 6.71
CA ALA A 232 18.56 16.69 7.31
C ALA A 232 19.14 18.11 7.26
N ASN A 233 20.44 18.28 7.50
CA ASN A 233 21.12 19.58 7.42
C ASN A 233 21.14 20.14 5.97
N GLU A 234 21.28 19.28 4.97
CA GLU A 234 21.31 19.65 3.56
C GLU A 234 19.90 19.90 2.96
N HIS A 235 18.84 19.37 3.60
CA HIS A 235 17.47 19.37 3.08
C HIS A 235 16.45 20.03 4.05
N ALA A 236 16.88 20.98 4.85
CA ALA A 236 16.00 21.68 5.79
C ALA A 236 14.84 22.43 5.11
N ASP A 237 15.00 22.82 3.85
CA ASP A 237 13.95 23.41 3.01
C ASP A 237 12.84 22.42 2.65
N SER A 238 13.12 21.11 2.67
CA SER A 238 12.16 20.03 2.46
C SER A 238 11.44 19.61 3.75
N ARG A 239 11.53 20.42 4.80
CA ARG A 239 10.92 20.15 6.11
C ARG A 239 11.38 18.83 6.74
N VAL A 240 12.66 18.52 6.53
CA VAL A 240 13.33 17.41 7.19
C VAL A 240 14.06 17.97 8.42
N THR A 241 13.86 17.34 9.56
CA THR A 241 14.57 17.66 10.80
C THR A 241 15.33 16.44 11.31
N PHE A 242 16.25 16.63 12.25
CA PHE A 242 17.02 15.54 12.84
C PHE A 242 16.95 15.59 14.37
N THR A 243 16.80 14.42 14.97
CA THR A 243 16.89 14.20 16.42
C THR A 243 17.91 13.11 16.70
N ALA A 244 18.91 13.42 17.54
CA ALA A 244 19.90 12.46 17.98
C ALA A 244 19.31 11.46 18.98
N GLU A 245 19.63 10.16 18.82
CA GLU A 245 19.30 9.10 19.79
C GLU A 245 20.50 8.72 20.68
#